data_2a60bd684a685f5fb5638d2ea6e829dc
#
_entry.id   2a60bd684a685f5fb5638d2ea6e829dc
#
_cell.length_a   1.000
_cell.length_b   1.000
_cell.length_c   1.000
_cell.angle_alpha   90.00
_cell.angle_beta   90.00
_cell.angle_gamma   90.00
#
_symmetry.space_group_name_H-M   'P 1'
#
loop_
_entity.id
_entity.type
_entity.pdbx_description
1 polymer ?
#
loop_
_entity_poly.entity_id
_entity_poly.type
_entity_poly.pdbx_seq_one_letter_code
_entity_poly.pdbx_strand_id
1 'polypeptide(L)'
;MIRISQLKLPLDYEKTPLAAHAARALHCAPNDISAVHLRKRSVDARDKGDIRFVLTLDVETKRPLRSLPKGCEQLSAPTPRPLPTPRALAHRPLVVGLGPAGLFAALTLARMGLAPLVIERGKSVDERARDVNAFWGGAALDPESNVQFGEGGAGAFSDGKLNSGIKDAHCREVLETLARFGAPEEILWEARPHVGTDRLPAVVCAIRQEIVRLGGEVLFETRLTGLLVENGRVRGATCVRGGATMEVETENVILAVGHSARDTFAMLHKLGVPMSPKPFSIGARIEHPQALVDLAQYGKCAGHPALPAAEYRLSVHLPDGRAAYTFCMCPGGTVVAAASETGGVVTNGMSPFARDGENANSALLIAVSPADFPGNDPLAGVLFQRQWEQRAFQVAGENYRAPAQRVGDFLQGVASTGAGDVAPTYRPGVAYTDLALCLPDYAVRDMREAIRIFDRRLKGFAHAGALLTGPETRSSSPVRIERDQSGQSALRGLYPCGEGAGYAGGILSAAVDGVKCAERLAAGKEG
;
A
#
# COMPACT_ATOMS: atom_id res chain seq x y z
N MET A 1 31.73 -14.15 1.42
CA MET A 1 30.73 -13.70 0.42
C MET A 1 31.14 -12.33 -0.09
N ILE A 2 31.05 -12.08 -1.40
CA ILE A 2 31.46 -10.83 -2.03
C ILE A 2 30.23 -10.22 -2.70
N ARG A 3 29.93 -8.95 -2.46
CA ARG A 3 28.86 -8.22 -3.16
C ARG A 3 29.40 -7.50 -4.36
N ILE A 4 28.78 -7.74 -5.52
CA ILE A 4 28.99 -6.98 -6.75
C ILE A 4 27.81 -6.02 -6.89
N SER A 5 28.05 -4.72 -6.86
CA SER A 5 27.02 -3.71 -6.99
C SER A 5 27.05 -3.03 -8.35
N GLN A 6 25.86 -2.56 -8.83
CA GLN A 6 25.71 -1.81 -10.08
C GLN A 6 26.22 -2.54 -11.34
N LEU A 7 26.10 -3.87 -11.39
CA LEU A 7 26.47 -4.65 -12.56
C LEU A 7 25.45 -4.40 -13.69
N LYS A 8 25.87 -3.68 -14.74
CA LYS A 8 25.02 -3.39 -15.90
C LYS A 8 25.12 -4.49 -16.93
N LEU A 9 23.98 -5.07 -17.30
CA LEU A 9 23.87 -6.14 -18.26
C LEU A 9 22.82 -5.82 -19.34
N PRO A 10 22.96 -6.36 -20.58
CA PRO A 10 21.97 -6.17 -21.63
C PRO A 10 20.66 -6.89 -21.31
N LEU A 11 19.59 -6.61 -22.08
CA LEU A 11 18.26 -7.19 -21.84
C LEU A 11 18.25 -8.72 -21.94
N ASP A 12 19.12 -9.29 -22.73
CA ASP A 12 19.25 -10.73 -22.96
C ASP A 12 20.30 -11.42 -22.06
N TYR A 13 20.69 -10.79 -20.95
CA TYR A 13 21.75 -11.28 -20.05
C TYR A 13 21.49 -12.71 -19.54
N GLU A 14 20.24 -13.13 -19.46
CA GLU A 14 19.85 -14.46 -18.96
C GLU A 14 20.28 -15.61 -19.91
N LYS A 15 20.64 -15.29 -21.16
CA LYS A 15 21.27 -16.26 -22.06
C LYS A 15 22.64 -16.76 -21.58
N THR A 16 23.22 -16.05 -20.62
CA THR A 16 24.51 -16.41 -20.00
C THR A 16 24.29 -16.61 -18.49
N PRO A 17 24.80 -17.68 -17.89
CA PRO A 17 24.67 -17.93 -16.46
C PRO A 17 25.20 -16.77 -15.62
N LEU A 18 24.50 -16.40 -14.53
CA LEU A 18 24.94 -15.33 -13.62
C LEU A 18 26.36 -15.52 -13.08
N ALA A 19 26.79 -16.78 -12.88
CA ALA A 19 28.16 -17.11 -12.47
C ALA A 19 29.23 -16.62 -13.47
N ALA A 20 28.94 -16.66 -14.76
CA ALA A 20 29.88 -16.17 -15.79
C ALA A 20 29.94 -14.63 -15.76
N HIS A 21 28.82 -13.94 -15.54
CA HIS A 21 28.81 -12.48 -15.37
C HIS A 21 29.55 -12.08 -14.10
N ALA A 22 29.34 -12.80 -12.99
CA ALA A 22 30.02 -12.57 -11.72
C ALA A 22 31.54 -12.80 -11.83
N ALA A 23 31.96 -13.89 -12.46
CA ALA A 23 33.39 -14.21 -12.69
C ALA A 23 34.10 -13.13 -13.51
N ARG A 24 33.43 -12.62 -14.56
CA ARG A 24 33.97 -11.52 -15.37
C ARG A 24 34.12 -10.24 -14.54
N ALA A 25 33.11 -9.91 -13.69
CA ALA A 25 33.16 -8.75 -12.84
C ALA A 25 34.21 -8.85 -11.72
N LEU A 26 34.50 -10.08 -11.24
CA LEU A 26 35.50 -10.36 -10.21
C LEU A 26 36.90 -10.63 -10.77
N HIS A 27 37.07 -10.65 -12.10
CA HIS A 27 38.29 -10.97 -12.80
C HIS A 27 38.85 -12.37 -12.41
N CYS A 28 37.97 -13.37 -12.28
CA CYS A 28 38.34 -14.76 -11.96
C CYS A 28 37.75 -15.76 -12.97
N ALA A 29 38.12 -17.02 -12.86
CA ALA A 29 37.53 -18.05 -13.72
C ALA A 29 36.09 -18.41 -13.26
N PRO A 30 35.14 -18.73 -14.16
CA PRO A 30 33.80 -19.15 -13.80
C PRO A 30 33.77 -20.32 -12.81
N ASN A 31 34.74 -21.23 -12.90
CA ASN A 31 34.87 -22.38 -12.01
C ASN A 31 35.31 -22.02 -10.57
N ASP A 32 35.77 -20.79 -10.34
CA ASP A 32 36.10 -20.29 -9.00
C ASP A 32 34.86 -19.81 -8.23
N ILE A 33 33.74 -19.63 -8.93
CA ILE A 33 32.47 -19.28 -8.32
C ILE A 33 31.78 -20.54 -7.78
N SER A 34 31.39 -20.53 -6.49
CA SER A 34 30.66 -21.64 -5.86
C SER A 34 29.14 -21.37 -5.82
N ALA A 35 28.73 -20.13 -5.59
CA ALA A 35 27.33 -19.73 -5.60
C ALA A 35 27.15 -18.27 -6.00
N VAL A 36 26.01 -17.94 -6.57
CA VAL A 36 25.60 -16.56 -6.91
C VAL A 36 24.16 -16.35 -6.48
N HIS A 37 23.93 -15.32 -5.68
CA HIS A 37 22.61 -14.92 -5.21
C HIS A 37 22.24 -13.55 -5.76
N LEU A 38 21.15 -13.48 -6.51
CA LEU A 38 20.60 -12.21 -6.97
C LEU A 38 19.97 -11.47 -5.77
N ARG A 39 20.45 -10.25 -5.53
CA ARG A 39 19.98 -9.40 -4.39
C ARG A 39 19.17 -8.21 -4.84
N LYS A 40 19.45 -7.72 -6.04
CA LYS A 40 18.67 -6.63 -6.63
C LYS A 40 18.71 -6.72 -8.14
N ARG A 41 17.55 -6.50 -8.76
CA ARG A 41 17.40 -6.29 -10.20
C ARG A 41 16.60 -5.00 -10.43
N SER A 42 17.06 -4.15 -11.32
CA SER A 42 16.34 -2.94 -11.75
C SER A 42 16.58 -2.67 -13.22
N VAL A 43 15.62 -2.03 -13.88
CA VAL A 43 15.75 -1.56 -15.25
C VAL A 43 16.34 -0.14 -15.25
N ASP A 44 17.40 0.10 -15.98
CA ASP A 44 17.95 1.42 -16.30
C ASP A 44 17.50 1.81 -17.72
N ALA A 45 16.42 2.58 -17.81
CA ALA A 45 15.82 3.08 -19.05
C ALA A 45 16.04 4.59 -19.23
N ARG A 46 17.06 5.17 -18.60
CA ARG A 46 17.39 6.61 -18.76
C ARG A 46 17.86 6.92 -20.17
N ASP A 47 18.60 6.01 -20.78
CA ASP A 47 18.88 6.02 -22.20
C ASP A 47 17.97 5.00 -22.91
N LYS A 48 16.98 5.52 -23.65
CA LYS A 48 16.01 4.69 -24.39
C LYS A 48 16.63 3.96 -25.59
N GLY A 49 17.84 4.35 -26.00
CA GLY A 49 18.63 3.66 -27.03
C GLY A 49 19.44 2.48 -26.51
N ASP A 50 19.70 2.44 -25.18
CA ASP A 50 20.51 1.40 -24.52
C ASP A 50 19.95 1.05 -23.13
N ILE A 51 18.79 0.39 -23.12
CA ILE A 51 18.15 -0.08 -21.89
C ILE A 51 18.92 -1.28 -21.33
N ARG A 52 19.22 -1.24 -20.04
CA ARG A 52 19.99 -2.30 -19.37
C ARG A 52 19.34 -2.72 -18.06
N PHE A 53 19.59 -3.97 -17.67
CA PHE A 53 19.42 -4.39 -16.29
C PHE A 53 20.61 -3.95 -15.44
N VAL A 54 20.34 -3.54 -14.21
CA VAL A 54 21.33 -3.22 -13.19
C VAL A 54 21.14 -4.19 -12.03
N LEU A 55 22.13 -5.07 -11.83
CA LEU A 55 22.07 -6.13 -10.83
C LEU A 55 22.96 -5.81 -9.64
N THR A 56 22.57 -6.35 -8.47
CA THR A 56 23.44 -6.56 -7.31
C THR A 56 23.48 -8.06 -7.04
N LEU A 57 24.68 -8.62 -6.99
CA LEU A 57 24.92 -10.05 -6.78
C LEU A 57 25.73 -10.25 -5.50
N ASP A 58 25.35 -11.23 -4.69
CA ASP A 58 26.20 -11.77 -3.62
C ASP A 58 26.81 -13.08 -4.14
N VAL A 59 28.13 -13.16 -4.09
CA VAL A 59 28.89 -14.22 -4.74
C VAL A 59 29.76 -14.95 -3.71
N GLU A 60 29.73 -16.26 -3.75
CA GLU A 60 30.64 -17.11 -3.00
C GLU A 60 31.74 -17.63 -3.94
N THR A 61 32.98 -17.55 -3.49
CA THR A 61 34.14 -18.04 -4.24
C THR A 61 34.80 -19.21 -3.53
N LYS A 62 35.27 -20.20 -4.28
CA LYS A 62 35.98 -21.37 -3.73
C LYS A 62 37.30 -21.00 -3.05
N ARG A 63 37.90 -19.89 -3.45
CA ARG A 63 39.13 -19.36 -2.88
C ARG A 63 38.99 -17.86 -2.62
N PRO A 64 39.62 -17.31 -1.59
CA PRO A 64 39.70 -15.88 -1.38
C PRO A 64 40.33 -15.18 -2.59
N LEU A 65 39.75 -14.04 -3.01
CA LEU A 65 40.34 -13.19 -4.04
C LEU A 65 41.47 -12.35 -3.43
N ARG A 66 42.57 -12.16 -4.17
CA ARG A 66 43.73 -11.35 -3.73
C ARG A 66 43.39 -9.88 -3.57
N SER A 67 42.49 -9.37 -4.40
CA SER A 67 41.99 -8.01 -4.34
C SER A 67 40.56 -7.98 -4.89
N LEU A 68 39.76 -7.01 -4.44
CA LEU A 68 38.42 -6.80 -4.95
C LEU A 68 38.40 -5.69 -6.00
N PRO A 69 37.77 -5.90 -7.16
CA PRO A 69 37.55 -4.86 -8.15
C PRO A 69 36.69 -3.72 -7.63
N LYS A 70 36.74 -2.56 -8.30
CA LYS A 70 35.86 -1.42 -7.98
C LYS A 70 34.39 -1.83 -8.08
N GLY A 71 33.59 -1.44 -7.08
CA GLY A 71 32.16 -1.81 -7.01
C GLY A 71 31.89 -3.17 -6.35
N CYS A 72 32.96 -3.83 -5.86
CA CYS A 72 32.86 -5.08 -5.11
C CYS A 72 33.27 -4.84 -3.65
N GLU A 73 32.55 -5.48 -2.71
CA GLU A 73 32.83 -5.38 -1.28
C GLU A 73 32.76 -6.76 -0.61
N GLN A 74 33.59 -6.97 0.40
CA GLN A 74 33.52 -8.16 1.24
C GLN A 74 32.36 -8.01 2.23
N LEU A 75 31.45 -8.99 2.27
CA LEU A 75 30.35 -9.01 3.23
C LEU A 75 30.71 -9.85 4.46
N SER A 76 30.34 -9.34 5.62
CA SER A 76 30.23 -10.16 6.84
C SER A 76 29.02 -11.07 6.77
N ALA A 77 29.06 -12.18 7.46
CA ALA A 77 27.88 -13.04 7.60
C ALA A 77 26.73 -12.25 8.24
N PRO A 78 25.49 -12.35 7.72
CA PRO A 78 24.35 -11.69 8.35
C PRO A 78 24.14 -12.29 9.74
N THR A 79 24.05 -11.43 10.75
CA THR A 79 23.69 -11.85 12.10
C THR A 79 22.16 -11.87 12.20
N PRO A 80 21.53 -13.01 12.49
CA PRO A 80 20.11 -13.07 12.75
C PRO A 80 19.72 -12.12 13.89
N ARG A 81 18.65 -11.36 13.71
CA ARG A 81 18.12 -10.51 14.76
C ARG A 81 17.21 -11.37 15.65
N PRO A 82 17.55 -11.57 16.95
CA PRO A 82 16.69 -12.32 17.84
C PRO A 82 15.41 -11.53 18.13
N LEU A 83 14.28 -12.22 18.24
CA LEU A 83 13.07 -11.64 18.80
C LEU A 83 13.32 -11.29 20.29
N PRO A 84 12.71 -10.21 20.80
CA PRO A 84 12.81 -9.90 22.23
C PRO A 84 12.17 -11.01 23.06
N THR A 85 12.71 -11.26 24.24
CA THR A 85 12.09 -12.15 25.22
C THR A 85 10.81 -11.48 25.73
N PRO A 86 9.64 -12.12 25.58
CA PRO A 86 8.38 -11.51 25.99
C PRO A 86 8.25 -11.48 27.52
N ARG A 87 7.67 -10.40 28.03
CA ARG A 87 7.20 -10.34 29.42
C ARG A 87 5.97 -11.23 29.62
N ALA A 88 5.73 -11.68 30.84
CA ALA A 88 4.46 -12.29 31.19
C ALA A 88 3.31 -11.25 31.07
N LEU A 89 2.22 -11.66 30.45
CA LEU A 89 0.98 -10.87 30.33
C LEU A 89 -0.12 -11.58 31.13
N ALA A 90 -0.96 -10.81 31.83
CA ALA A 90 -2.11 -11.38 32.57
C ALA A 90 -3.17 -11.90 31.58
N HIS A 91 -3.43 -11.15 30.52
CA HIS A 91 -4.38 -11.51 29.47
C HIS A 91 -3.70 -11.51 28.09
N ARG A 92 -4.31 -12.21 27.14
CA ARG A 92 -3.87 -12.24 25.73
C ARG A 92 -3.89 -10.82 25.16
N PRO A 93 -2.87 -10.40 24.39
CA PRO A 93 -2.91 -9.13 23.69
C PRO A 93 -3.98 -9.15 22.60
N LEU A 94 -4.74 -8.07 22.48
CA LEU A 94 -5.74 -7.87 21.43
C LEU A 94 -5.12 -7.11 20.25
N VAL A 95 -5.28 -7.65 19.06
CA VAL A 95 -4.95 -6.97 17.79
C VAL A 95 -6.25 -6.62 17.07
N VAL A 96 -6.46 -5.34 16.79
CA VAL A 96 -7.67 -4.84 16.13
C VAL A 96 -7.36 -4.48 14.69
N GLY A 97 -7.95 -5.23 13.76
CA GLY A 97 -7.74 -5.14 12.32
C GLY A 97 -6.71 -6.15 11.81
N LEU A 98 -6.99 -6.75 10.65
CA LEU A 98 -6.18 -7.78 10.00
C LEU A 98 -5.65 -7.32 8.64
N GLY A 99 -5.39 -6.01 8.50
CA GLY A 99 -4.58 -5.45 7.42
C GLY A 99 -3.08 -5.75 7.64
N PRO A 100 -2.17 -5.24 6.77
CA PRO A 100 -0.73 -5.57 6.86
C PRO A 100 -0.11 -5.30 8.24
N ALA A 101 -0.49 -4.22 8.91
CA ALA A 101 0.02 -3.90 10.25
C ALA A 101 -0.45 -4.93 11.30
N GLY A 102 -1.75 -5.21 11.35
CA GLY A 102 -2.31 -6.16 12.31
C GLY A 102 -1.87 -7.60 12.05
N LEU A 103 -1.80 -8.01 10.78
CA LEU A 103 -1.34 -9.34 10.37
C LEU A 103 0.09 -9.61 10.85
N PHE A 104 1.02 -8.68 10.61
CA PHE A 104 2.41 -8.82 11.04
C PHE A 104 2.60 -8.61 12.54
N ALA A 105 1.80 -7.76 13.19
CA ALA A 105 1.78 -7.65 14.64
C ALA A 105 1.34 -8.97 15.29
N ALA A 106 0.23 -9.55 14.83
CA ALA A 106 -0.29 -10.81 15.34
C ALA A 106 0.69 -11.98 15.11
N LEU A 107 1.29 -12.07 13.90
CA LEU A 107 2.29 -13.11 13.62
C LEU A 107 3.52 -12.98 14.53
N THR A 108 3.98 -11.76 14.79
CA THR A 108 5.13 -11.49 15.66
C THR A 108 4.82 -11.88 17.11
N LEU A 109 3.66 -11.49 17.63
CA LEU A 109 3.20 -11.90 18.98
C LEU A 109 3.07 -13.42 19.09
N ALA A 110 2.47 -14.07 18.08
CA ALA A 110 2.31 -15.53 18.05
C ALA A 110 3.67 -16.26 18.04
N ARG A 111 4.64 -15.78 17.25
CA ARG A 111 6.02 -16.31 17.24
C ARG A 111 6.74 -16.15 18.58
N MET A 112 6.37 -15.16 19.37
CA MET A 112 6.87 -14.97 20.73
C MET A 112 6.08 -15.77 21.79
N GLY A 113 5.08 -16.57 21.40
CA GLY A 113 4.28 -17.39 22.31
C GLY A 113 3.20 -16.63 23.09
N LEU A 114 2.87 -15.39 22.69
CA LEU A 114 1.88 -14.54 23.39
C LEU A 114 0.43 -14.81 22.99
N ALA A 115 0.18 -15.74 22.06
CA ALA A 115 -1.14 -16.21 21.64
C ALA A 115 -2.18 -15.08 21.44
N PRO A 116 -1.99 -14.12 20.51
CA PRO A 116 -2.86 -12.95 20.36
C PRO A 116 -4.30 -13.32 20.01
N LEU A 117 -5.27 -12.53 20.50
CA LEU A 117 -6.61 -12.49 19.95
C LEU A 117 -6.65 -11.41 18.88
N VAL A 118 -7.07 -11.76 17.67
CA VAL A 118 -7.21 -10.83 16.56
C VAL A 118 -8.68 -10.65 16.23
N ILE A 119 -9.14 -9.42 16.12
CA ILE A 119 -10.49 -9.12 15.65
C ILE A 119 -10.41 -8.34 14.33
N GLU A 120 -11.23 -8.75 13.36
CA GLU A 120 -11.39 -8.08 12.07
C GLU A 120 -12.88 -7.81 11.85
N ARG A 121 -13.21 -6.55 11.51
CA ARG A 121 -14.60 -6.13 11.32
C ARG A 121 -15.25 -6.78 10.10
N GLY A 122 -14.46 -6.98 9.05
CA GLY A 122 -14.92 -7.62 7.83
C GLY A 122 -14.73 -9.13 7.84
N LYS A 123 -14.95 -9.73 6.67
CA LYS A 123 -14.90 -11.19 6.47
C LYS A 123 -13.51 -11.69 6.10
N SER A 124 -13.38 -13.02 6.08
CA SER A 124 -12.19 -13.70 5.52
C SER A 124 -11.95 -13.27 4.08
N VAL A 125 -10.72 -13.38 3.61
CA VAL A 125 -10.35 -12.86 2.27
C VAL A 125 -11.18 -13.48 1.13
N ASP A 126 -11.56 -14.75 1.24
CA ASP A 126 -12.37 -15.43 0.22
C ASP A 126 -13.83 -14.97 0.23
N GLU A 127 -14.42 -14.79 1.41
CA GLU A 127 -15.79 -14.28 1.56
C GLU A 127 -15.86 -12.81 1.17
N ARG A 128 -14.90 -12.02 1.62
CA ARG A 128 -14.75 -10.62 1.27
C ARG A 128 -14.60 -10.42 -0.25
N ALA A 129 -13.85 -11.28 -0.95
CA ALA A 129 -13.71 -11.21 -2.40
C ALA A 129 -15.07 -11.40 -3.09
N ARG A 130 -15.95 -12.26 -2.55
CA ARG A 130 -17.33 -12.40 -3.06
C ARG A 130 -18.15 -11.14 -2.86
N ASP A 131 -18.10 -10.52 -1.68
CA ASP A 131 -18.81 -9.27 -1.39
C ASP A 131 -18.34 -8.13 -2.30
N VAL A 132 -17.03 -7.96 -2.47
CA VAL A 132 -16.43 -6.94 -3.35
C VAL A 132 -16.84 -7.17 -4.81
N ASN A 133 -16.78 -8.41 -5.32
CA ASN A 133 -17.18 -8.69 -6.68
C ASN A 133 -18.69 -8.49 -6.88
N ALA A 134 -19.53 -8.84 -5.91
CA ALA A 134 -20.97 -8.57 -5.94
C ALA A 134 -21.25 -7.06 -6.01
N PHE A 135 -20.60 -6.26 -5.16
CA PHE A 135 -20.68 -4.79 -5.19
C PHE A 135 -20.24 -4.22 -6.55
N TRP A 136 -19.13 -4.69 -7.10
CA TRP A 136 -18.68 -4.28 -8.44
C TRP A 136 -19.61 -4.74 -9.56
N GLY A 137 -20.39 -5.77 -9.31
CA GLY A 137 -21.47 -6.24 -10.19
C GLY A 137 -22.80 -5.49 -10.05
N GLY A 138 -22.87 -4.47 -9.16
CA GLY A 138 -24.05 -3.64 -8.93
C GLY A 138 -24.91 -4.04 -7.73
N ALA A 139 -24.44 -4.97 -6.87
CA ALA A 139 -25.08 -5.23 -5.59
C ALA A 139 -24.84 -4.08 -4.59
N ALA A 140 -25.60 -4.08 -3.48
CA ALA A 140 -25.42 -3.11 -2.42
C ALA A 140 -24.02 -3.20 -1.78
N LEU A 141 -23.48 -2.05 -1.37
CA LEU A 141 -22.23 -1.99 -0.58
C LEU A 141 -22.46 -2.61 0.80
N ASP A 142 -21.59 -3.53 1.20
CA ASP A 142 -21.47 -3.95 2.60
C ASP A 142 -20.48 -3.01 3.33
N PRO A 143 -20.93 -2.16 4.29
CA PRO A 143 -20.04 -1.24 5.00
C PRO A 143 -18.99 -1.92 5.88
N GLU A 144 -19.19 -3.19 6.22
CA GLU A 144 -18.26 -3.94 7.08
C GLU A 144 -17.32 -4.86 6.27
N SER A 145 -17.69 -5.26 5.02
CA SER A 145 -16.91 -6.14 4.17
C SER A 145 -16.78 -5.58 2.75
N ASN A 146 -15.66 -4.92 2.45
CA ASN A 146 -15.44 -4.17 1.20
C ASN A 146 -13.95 -4.03 0.88
N VAL A 147 -13.55 -3.16 -0.07
CA VAL A 147 -12.15 -2.94 -0.44
C VAL A 147 -11.29 -2.39 0.71
N GLN A 148 -11.89 -1.75 1.72
CA GLN A 148 -11.16 -1.18 2.86
C GLN A 148 -11.11 -2.13 4.07
N PHE A 149 -12.17 -2.87 4.33
CA PHE A 149 -12.36 -3.71 5.50
C PHE A 149 -12.43 -5.19 5.15
N GLY A 150 -11.87 -6.01 6.02
CA GLY A 150 -11.72 -7.44 5.89
C GLY A 150 -10.26 -7.89 5.88
N GLU A 151 -10.03 -9.18 5.92
CA GLU A 151 -8.72 -9.81 5.96
C GLU A 151 -7.79 -9.29 4.85
N GLY A 152 -6.57 -8.90 5.22
CA GLY A 152 -5.58 -8.30 4.31
C GLY A 152 -5.71 -6.78 4.13
N GLY A 153 -6.80 -6.16 4.65
CA GLY A 153 -7.06 -4.72 4.54
C GLY A 153 -7.13 -4.24 3.09
N ALA A 154 -7.00 -2.93 2.84
CA ALA A 154 -7.04 -2.37 1.49
C ALA A 154 -5.92 -2.91 0.56
N GLY A 155 -4.84 -3.43 1.13
CA GLY A 155 -3.73 -4.03 0.38
C GLY A 155 -4.13 -5.23 -0.47
N ALA A 156 -5.11 -6.03 -0.04
CA ALA A 156 -5.57 -7.22 -0.78
C ALA A 156 -6.20 -6.89 -2.15
N PHE A 157 -6.75 -5.68 -2.31
CA PHE A 157 -7.34 -5.19 -3.56
C PHE A 157 -6.50 -4.04 -4.15
N SER A 158 -5.18 -4.23 -4.23
CA SER A 158 -4.21 -3.29 -4.79
C SER A 158 -3.23 -4.01 -5.71
N ASP A 159 -2.29 -3.29 -6.33
CA ASP A 159 -1.15 -3.89 -7.04
C ASP A 159 -0.21 -4.69 -6.10
N GLY A 160 -0.39 -4.57 -4.79
CA GLY A 160 0.47 -5.25 -3.84
C GLY A 160 1.91 -4.75 -3.81
N LYS A 161 2.13 -3.45 -4.10
CA LYS A 161 3.47 -2.83 -4.06
C LYS A 161 4.09 -2.93 -2.68
N LEU A 162 5.34 -3.39 -2.65
CA LEU A 162 6.14 -3.51 -1.43
C LEU A 162 7.26 -2.47 -1.37
N ASN A 163 7.16 -1.42 -2.21
CA ASN A 163 8.11 -0.31 -2.18
C ASN A 163 7.89 0.55 -0.94
N SER A 164 8.96 0.87 -0.24
CA SER A 164 8.91 1.78 0.89
C SER A 164 10.12 2.71 0.90
N GLY A 165 9.93 3.95 1.37
CA GLY A 165 11.02 4.89 1.63
C GLY A 165 11.71 4.65 2.97
N ILE A 166 11.22 3.74 3.82
CA ILE A 166 11.83 3.45 5.11
C ILE A 166 13.10 2.62 4.95
N LYS A 167 14.11 2.95 5.75
CA LYS A 167 15.36 2.18 5.88
C LYS A 167 15.32 1.46 7.23
N ASP A 168 14.71 0.29 7.27
CA ASP A 168 14.54 -0.49 8.49
C ASP A 168 14.91 -1.96 8.23
N ALA A 169 15.60 -2.58 9.18
CA ALA A 169 16.02 -3.99 9.06
C ALA A 169 14.84 -4.95 8.91
N HIS A 170 13.70 -4.62 9.51
CA HIS A 170 12.49 -5.44 9.40
C HIS A 170 11.90 -5.51 7.98
N CYS A 171 12.26 -4.56 7.08
CA CYS A 171 11.80 -4.62 5.69
C CYS A 171 12.17 -5.95 5.03
N ARG A 172 13.41 -6.42 5.25
CA ARG A 172 13.88 -7.69 4.70
C ARG A 172 13.14 -8.87 5.31
N GLU A 173 12.93 -8.87 6.62
CA GLU A 173 12.18 -9.89 7.36
C GLU A 173 10.73 -10.01 6.86
N VAL A 174 10.06 -8.86 6.62
CA VAL A 174 8.71 -8.83 6.05
C VAL A 174 8.67 -9.45 4.66
N LEU A 175 9.61 -9.07 3.76
CA LEU A 175 9.69 -9.64 2.41
C LEU A 175 9.94 -11.15 2.44
N GLU A 176 10.87 -11.62 3.27
CA GLU A 176 11.16 -13.05 3.44
C GLU A 176 9.98 -13.82 4.03
N THR A 177 9.24 -13.18 4.95
CA THR A 177 8.01 -13.77 5.49
C THR A 177 6.94 -13.89 4.40
N LEU A 178 6.70 -12.85 3.60
CA LEU A 178 5.74 -12.91 2.50
C LEU A 178 6.12 -14.00 1.48
N ALA A 179 7.40 -14.08 1.08
CA ALA A 179 7.89 -15.11 0.17
C ALA A 179 7.70 -16.52 0.75
N ARG A 180 8.00 -16.73 2.03
CA ARG A 180 7.78 -18.01 2.74
C ARG A 180 6.32 -18.45 2.70
N PHE A 181 5.38 -17.53 2.74
CA PHE A 181 3.94 -17.79 2.71
C PHE A 181 3.32 -17.71 1.31
N GLY A 182 4.14 -17.78 0.26
CA GLY A 182 3.68 -17.98 -1.12
C GLY A 182 3.65 -16.72 -1.99
N ALA A 183 4.18 -15.60 -1.52
CA ALA A 183 4.42 -14.48 -2.42
C ALA A 183 5.53 -14.84 -3.44
N PRO A 184 5.51 -14.26 -4.65
CA PRO A 184 6.55 -14.50 -5.65
C PRO A 184 7.95 -14.23 -5.09
N GLU A 185 8.90 -15.14 -5.33
CA GLU A 185 10.28 -14.99 -4.82
C GLU A 185 10.96 -13.73 -5.34
N GLU A 186 10.54 -13.24 -6.52
CA GLU A 186 11.02 -12.00 -7.14
C GLU A 186 10.95 -10.79 -6.23
N ILE A 187 10.02 -10.77 -5.25
CA ILE A 187 9.94 -9.68 -4.27
C ILE A 187 11.22 -9.52 -3.44
N LEU A 188 12.06 -10.55 -3.38
CA LEU A 188 13.31 -10.54 -2.62
C LEU A 188 14.45 -9.80 -3.33
N TRP A 189 14.35 -9.61 -4.66
CA TRP A 189 15.40 -8.97 -5.45
C TRP A 189 14.91 -7.89 -6.42
N GLU A 190 13.62 -7.83 -6.75
CA GLU A 190 13.14 -6.74 -7.59
C GLU A 190 13.30 -5.38 -6.88
N ALA A 191 13.78 -4.37 -7.62
CA ALA A 191 13.91 -3.02 -7.09
C ALA A 191 12.54 -2.36 -6.81
N ARG A 192 11.50 -2.86 -7.49
CA ARG A 192 10.10 -2.45 -7.33
C ARG A 192 9.22 -3.68 -7.14
N PRO A 193 9.33 -4.34 -5.98
CA PRO A 193 8.63 -5.58 -5.71
C PRO A 193 7.12 -5.35 -5.59
N HIS A 194 6.34 -6.30 -6.12
CA HIS A 194 4.88 -6.33 -5.99
C HIS A 194 4.41 -7.80 -5.94
N VAL A 195 3.21 -8.01 -5.40
CA VAL A 195 2.63 -9.35 -5.25
C VAL A 195 1.46 -9.58 -6.22
N GLY A 196 0.73 -8.51 -6.54
CA GLY A 196 -0.50 -8.58 -7.34
C GLY A 196 -1.75 -8.90 -6.51
N THR A 197 -2.88 -8.37 -6.95
CA THR A 197 -4.17 -8.56 -6.28
C THR A 197 -4.67 -10.01 -6.39
N ASP A 198 -4.20 -10.77 -7.36
CA ASP A 198 -4.52 -12.18 -7.60
C ASP A 198 -3.78 -13.14 -6.67
N ARG A 199 -2.59 -12.79 -6.17
CA ARG A 199 -1.74 -13.65 -5.33
C ARG A 199 -1.77 -13.30 -3.85
N LEU A 200 -1.91 -12.02 -3.52
CA LEU A 200 -1.87 -11.55 -2.15
C LEU A 200 -2.93 -12.19 -1.22
N PRO A 201 -4.17 -12.50 -1.64
CA PRO A 201 -5.14 -13.19 -0.83
C PRO A 201 -4.65 -14.52 -0.25
N ALA A 202 -4.02 -15.36 -1.07
CA ALA A 202 -3.49 -16.66 -0.63
C ALA A 202 -2.36 -16.49 0.40
N VAL A 203 -1.48 -15.50 0.21
CA VAL A 203 -0.39 -15.18 1.16
C VAL A 203 -0.95 -14.75 2.51
N VAL A 204 -1.95 -13.88 2.52
CA VAL A 204 -2.59 -13.39 3.75
C VAL A 204 -3.26 -14.54 4.49
N CYS A 205 -4.02 -15.39 3.80
CA CYS A 205 -4.64 -16.59 4.37
C CYS A 205 -3.60 -17.53 5.00
N ALA A 206 -2.48 -17.79 4.32
CA ALA A 206 -1.42 -18.65 4.83
C ALA A 206 -0.77 -18.07 6.11
N ILE A 207 -0.56 -16.75 6.18
CA ILE A 207 -0.05 -16.09 7.40
C ILE A 207 -1.06 -16.21 8.55
N ARG A 208 -2.36 -16.02 8.30
CA ARG A 208 -3.43 -16.22 9.29
C ARG A 208 -3.42 -17.64 9.83
N GLN A 209 -3.33 -18.63 8.96
CA GLN A 209 -3.25 -20.03 9.37
C GLN A 209 -2.04 -20.29 10.29
N GLU A 210 -0.89 -19.66 10.00
CA GLU A 210 0.28 -19.76 10.86
C GLU A 210 0.08 -19.09 12.22
N ILE A 211 -0.60 -17.93 12.30
CA ILE A 211 -0.97 -17.28 13.57
C ILE A 211 -1.81 -18.25 14.41
N VAL A 212 -2.81 -18.89 13.81
CA VAL A 212 -3.68 -19.85 14.50
C VAL A 212 -2.89 -21.09 14.94
N ARG A 213 -2.02 -21.63 14.08
CA ARG A 213 -1.14 -22.78 14.40
C ARG A 213 -0.23 -22.50 15.60
N LEU A 214 0.20 -21.23 15.75
CA LEU A 214 1.03 -20.78 16.88
C LEU A 214 0.21 -20.41 18.14
N GLY A 215 -1.09 -20.71 18.18
CA GLY A 215 -1.97 -20.51 19.33
C GLY A 215 -2.70 -19.17 19.35
N GLY A 216 -2.58 -18.36 18.31
CA GLY A 216 -3.42 -17.17 18.13
C GLY A 216 -4.86 -17.54 17.74
N GLU A 217 -5.76 -16.59 17.88
CA GLU A 217 -7.16 -16.73 17.49
C GLU A 217 -7.59 -15.54 16.62
N VAL A 218 -8.40 -15.77 15.57
CA VAL A 218 -8.89 -14.72 14.67
C VAL A 218 -10.41 -14.76 14.62
N LEU A 219 -11.05 -13.65 14.98
CA LEU A 219 -12.49 -13.47 14.93
C LEU A 219 -12.84 -12.46 13.83
N PHE A 220 -13.45 -12.95 12.76
CA PHE A 220 -14.02 -12.14 11.71
C PHE A 220 -15.40 -11.60 12.10
N GLU A 221 -15.90 -10.60 11.34
CA GLU A 221 -17.18 -9.93 11.57
C GLU A 221 -17.29 -9.41 13.00
N THR A 222 -16.12 -8.98 13.55
CA THR A 222 -15.99 -8.52 14.93
C THR A 222 -15.41 -7.11 14.94
N ARG A 223 -16.27 -6.12 15.21
CA ARG A 223 -15.93 -4.71 15.18
C ARG A 223 -15.69 -4.18 16.59
N LEU A 224 -14.55 -3.49 16.79
CA LEU A 224 -14.29 -2.72 18.00
C LEU A 224 -15.27 -1.56 18.11
N THR A 225 -15.96 -1.42 19.24
CA THR A 225 -16.92 -0.34 19.51
C THR A 225 -16.56 0.52 20.72
N GLY A 226 -15.66 0.03 21.59
CA GLY A 226 -15.21 0.78 22.75
C GLY A 226 -13.97 0.20 23.39
N LEU A 227 -13.35 0.95 24.28
CA LEU A 227 -12.29 0.51 25.17
C LEU A 227 -12.77 0.67 26.61
N LEU A 228 -12.55 -0.36 27.43
CA LEU A 228 -12.76 -0.30 28.87
C LEU A 228 -11.52 0.30 29.51
N VAL A 229 -11.66 1.44 30.16
CA VAL A 229 -10.55 2.25 30.67
C VAL A 229 -10.71 2.46 32.17
N GLU A 230 -9.65 2.21 32.92
CA GLU A 230 -9.55 2.49 34.33
C GLU A 230 -8.21 3.17 34.63
N ASN A 231 -8.26 4.29 35.33
CA ASN A 231 -7.07 5.06 35.73
C ASN A 231 -6.08 5.34 34.58
N GLY A 232 -6.61 5.71 33.39
CA GLY A 232 -5.80 6.02 32.20
C GLY A 232 -5.14 4.79 31.55
N ARG A 233 -5.60 3.58 31.87
CA ARG A 233 -5.11 2.32 31.31
C ARG A 233 -6.23 1.52 30.68
N VAL A 234 -5.93 0.81 29.60
CA VAL A 234 -6.83 -0.18 29.01
C VAL A 234 -6.99 -1.36 29.96
N ARG A 235 -8.25 -1.82 30.18
CA ARG A 235 -8.62 -3.03 30.92
C ARG A 235 -9.35 -4.04 30.04
N GLY A 236 -9.84 -3.58 28.90
CA GLY A 236 -10.55 -4.42 27.97
C GLY A 236 -11.04 -3.65 26.77
N ALA A 237 -11.76 -4.35 25.93
CA ALA A 237 -12.40 -3.79 24.74
C ALA A 237 -13.84 -4.28 24.62
N THR A 238 -14.71 -3.41 24.13
CA THR A 238 -16.09 -3.76 23.76
C THR A 238 -16.13 -3.97 22.25
N CYS A 239 -16.71 -5.06 21.82
CA CYS A 239 -16.82 -5.44 20.41
C CYS A 239 -18.26 -5.82 20.06
N VAL A 240 -18.62 -5.72 18.78
CA VAL A 240 -19.89 -6.24 18.25
C VAL A 240 -19.58 -7.33 17.25
N ARG A 241 -20.21 -8.49 17.41
CA ARG A 241 -20.13 -9.64 16.49
C ARG A 241 -21.53 -10.21 16.26
N GLY A 242 -21.96 -10.32 15.00
CA GLY A 242 -23.29 -10.84 14.67
C GLY A 242 -24.44 -10.07 15.35
N GLY A 243 -24.29 -8.76 15.59
CA GLY A 243 -25.23 -7.90 16.31
C GLY A 243 -25.18 -8.01 17.84
N ALA A 244 -24.46 -8.96 18.41
CA ALA A 244 -24.28 -9.08 19.86
C ALA A 244 -23.02 -8.34 20.35
N THR A 245 -23.15 -7.68 21.50
CA THR A 245 -22.02 -7.04 22.18
C THR A 245 -21.26 -8.09 22.99
N MET A 246 -19.94 -8.05 22.91
CA MET A 246 -19.02 -8.87 23.70
C MET A 246 -17.93 -7.99 24.32
N GLU A 247 -17.42 -8.40 25.47
CA GLU A 247 -16.27 -7.80 26.10
C GLU A 247 -15.06 -8.73 26.03
N VAL A 248 -13.90 -8.12 25.83
CA VAL A 248 -12.61 -8.82 25.81
C VAL A 248 -11.73 -8.23 26.90
N GLU A 249 -11.35 -9.02 27.87
CA GLU A 249 -10.38 -8.63 28.90
C GLU A 249 -8.98 -8.60 28.32
N THR A 250 -8.33 -7.44 28.39
CA THR A 250 -6.94 -7.26 27.97
C THR A 250 -6.41 -5.91 28.45
N GLU A 251 -5.14 -5.86 28.81
CA GLU A 251 -4.44 -4.60 29.11
C GLU A 251 -3.62 -4.08 27.91
N ASN A 252 -3.60 -4.81 26.80
CA ASN A 252 -2.73 -4.49 25.67
C ASN A 252 -3.48 -4.62 24.34
N VAL A 253 -3.71 -3.49 23.69
CA VAL A 253 -4.43 -3.40 22.41
C VAL A 253 -3.52 -2.80 21.35
N ILE A 254 -3.20 -3.56 20.29
CA ILE A 254 -2.58 -3.03 19.07
C ILE A 254 -3.72 -2.61 18.13
N LEU A 255 -3.82 -1.30 17.86
CA LEU A 255 -4.89 -0.71 17.06
C LEU A 255 -4.41 -0.51 15.61
N ALA A 256 -4.73 -1.46 14.73
CA ALA A 256 -4.28 -1.52 13.33
C ALA A 256 -5.46 -1.42 12.34
N VAL A 257 -6.40 -0.53 12.58
CA VAL A 257 -7.73 -0.45 11.93
C VAL A 257 -7.73 0.11 10.50
N GLY A 258 -6.60 0.60 9.98
CA GLY A 258 -6.52 1.25 8.68
C GLY A 258 -7.12 2.67 8.66
N HIS A 259 -6.92 3.38 7.54
CA HIS A 259 -7.28 4.80 7.42
C HIS A 259 -8.77 5.06 7.22
N SER A 260 -9.58 4.03 6.96
CA SER A 260 -11.02 4.16 6.67
C SER A 260 -11.94 3.90 7.86
N ALA A 261 -11.41 3.48 9.03
CA ALA A 261 -12.17 3.20 10.25
C ALA A 261 -12.58 4.49 11.00
N ARG A 262 -13.40 5.31 10.34
CA ARG A 262 -13.79 6.65 10.80
C ARG A 262 -14.62 6.61 12.09
N ASP A 263 -15.41 5.57 12.27
CA ASP A 263 -16.17 5.28 13.50
C ASP A 263 -15.22 5.02 14.68
N THR A 264 -14.13 4.29 14.47
CA THR A 264 -13.11 4.07 15.49
C THR A 264 -12.38 5.36 15.85
N PHE A 265 -12.06 6.22 14.86
CA PHE A 265 -11.48 7.53 15.14
C PHE A 265 -12.41 8.40 15.99
N ALA A 266 -13.70 8.43 15.68
CA ALA A 266 -14.69 9.15 16.46
C ALA A 266 -14.81 8.59 17.90
N MET A 267 -14.78 7.27 18.07
CA MET A 267 -14.79 6.62 19.38
C MET A 267 -13.56 7.01 20.21
N LEU A 268 -12.36 6.97 19.63
CA LEU A 268 -11.12 7.36 20.31
C LEU A 268 -11.09 8.84 20.68
N HIS A 269 -11.56 9.69 19.78
CA HIS A 269 -11.67 11.13 20.03
C HIS A 269 -12.60 11.41 21.22
N LYS A 270 -13.75 10.73 21.27
CA LYS A 270 -14.70 10.83 22.40
C LYS A 270 -14.10 10.33 23.71
N LEU A 271 -13.19 9.35 23.68
CA LEU A 271 -12.45 8.86 24.85
C LEU A 271 -11.29 9.78 25.27
N GLY A 272 -11.06 10.89 24.56
CA GLY A 272 -9.98 11.82 24.84
C GLY A 272 -8.58 11.31 24.47
N VAL A 273 -8.47 10.31 23.59
CA VAL A 273 -7.17 9.86 23.07
C VAL A 273 -6.59 10.98 22.20
N PRO A 274 -5.35 11.44 22.49
CA PRO A 274 -4.74 12.52 21.74
C PRO A 274 -4.58 12.18 20.26
N MET A 275 -5.09 13.08 19.42
CA MET A 275 -5.06 12.95 17.96
C MET A 275 -4.76 14.30 17.33
N SER A 276 -4.14 14.31 16.17
CA SER A 276 -3.87 15.51 15.38
C SER A 276 -4.29 15.33 13.92
N PRO A 277 -4.72 16.43 13.25
CA PRO A 277 -4.98 16.38 11.82
C PRO A 277 -3.69 16.08 11.07
N LYS A 278 -3.77 15.24 10.02
CA LYS A 278 -2.63 14.86 9.20
C LYS A 278 -2.85 15.27 7.74
N PRO A 279 -1.84 15.83 7.06
CA PRO A 279 -1.92 16.06 5.63
C PRO A 279 -2.20 14.77 4.84
N PHE A 280 -2.99 14.89 3.78
CA PHE A 280 -3.27 13.83 2.82
C PHE A 280 -3.33 14.40 1.40
N SER A 281 -3.93 13.74 0.43
CA SER A 281 -4.09 14.27 -0.92
C SER A 281 -5.41 13.84 -1.53
N ILE A 282 -5.91 14.66 -2.45
CA ILE A 282 -7.16 14.45 -3.19
C ILE A 282 -6.92 14.57 -4.68
N GLY A 283 -7.69 13.85 -5.48
CA GLY A 283 -7.66 13.94 -6.93
C GLY A 283 -8.50 12.87 -7.60
N ALA A 284 -8.00 12.34 -8.71
CA ALA A 284 -8.69 11.32 -9.50
C ALA A 284 -7.70 10.29 -10.05
N ARG A 285 -8.17 9.11 -10.41
CA ARG A 285 -7.43 8.13 -11.19
C ARG A 285 -7.36 8.57 -12.64
N ILE A 286 -6.18 8.53 -13.23
CA ILE A 286 -5.96 8.72 -14.65
C ILE A 286 -5.62 7.37 -15.29
N GLU A 287 -6.34 7.01 -16.35
CA GLU A 287 -6.13 5.79 -17.15
C GLU A 287 -5.53 6.16 -18.51
N HIS A 288 -4.50 5.42 -18.90
CA HIS A 288 -3.87 5.48 -20.22
C HIS A 288 -3.77 4.07 -20.79
N PRO A 289 -3.68 3.90 -22.14
CA PRO A 289 -3.23 2.64 -22.70
C PRO A 289 -1.86 2.26 -22.15
N GLN A 290 -1.67 1.02 -21.67
CA GLN A 290 -0.36 0.56 -21.17
C GLN A 290 0.73 0.69 -22.24
N ALA A 291 0.39 0.41 -23.50
CA ALA A 291 1.32 0.54 -24.61
C ALA A 291 1.87 1.98 -24.80
N LEU A 292 1.06 3.02 -24.49
CA LEU A 292 1.52 4.40 -24.49
C LEU A 292 2.58 4.63 -23.42
N VAL A 293 2.36 4.08 -22.22
CA VAL A 293 3.32 4.20 -21.11
C VAL A 293 4.61 3.44 -21.42
N ASP A 294 4.51 2.23 -21.98
CA ASP A 294 5.66 1.43 -22.40
C ASP A 294 6.51 2.16 -23.45
N LEU A 295 5.87 2.72 -24.46
CA LEU A 295 6.55 3.50 -25.49
C LEU A 295 7.22 4.76 -24.91
N ALA A 296 6.52 5.45 -23.99
CA ALA A 296 7.05 6.64 -23.35
C ALA A 296 8.27 6.35 -22.46
N GLN A 297 8.31 5.18 -21.81
CA GLN A 297 9.41 4.79 -20.93
C GLN A 297 10.55 4.05 -21.65
N TYR A 298 10.22 3.14 -22.57
CA TYR A 298 11.17 2.22 -23.18
C TYR A 298 11.52 2.57 -24.64
N GLY A 299 10.82 3.51 -25.27
CA GLY A 299 11.07 3.90 -26.65
C GLY A 299 11.00 2.70 -27.60
N LYS A 300 12.04 2.47 -28.39
CA LYS A 300 12.10 1.37 -29.36
C LYS A 300 12.12 -0.03 -28.74
N CYS A 301 12.44 -0.14 -27.44
CA CYS A 301 12.44 -1.41 -26.71
C CYS A 301 11.06 -1.73 -26.08
N ALA A 302 10.04 -0.88 -26.29
CA ALA A 302 8.69 -1.20 -25.84
C ALA A 302 8.22 -2.53 -26.44
N GLY A 303 7.61 -3.39 -25.62
CA GLY A 303 7.20 -4.73 -26.02
C GLY A 303 8.32 -5.79 -26.01
N HIS A 304 9.55 -5.44 -25.60
CA HIS A 304 10.62 -6.44 -25.45
C HIS A 304 10.27 -7.42 -24.30
N PRO A 305 10.30 -8.75 -24.53
CA PRO A 305 9.79 -9.75 -23.58
C PRO A 305 10.50 -9.79 -22.22
N ALA A 306 11.74 -9.30 -22.14
CA ALA A 306 12.46 -9.19 -20.87
C ALA A 306 12.08 -7.95 -20.05
N LEU A 307 11.40 -6.97 -20.62
CA LEU A 307 11.00 -5.76 -19.91
C LEU A 307 9.62 -5.96 -19.26
N PRO A 308 9.44 -5.58 -17.99
CA PRO A 308 8.13 -5.56 -17.36
C PRO A 308 7.26 -4.45 -17.97
N ALA A 309 5.95 -4.50 -17.75
CA ALA A 309 5.06 -3.37 -18.02
C ALA A 309 5.62 -2.10 -17.37
N ALA A 310 5.72 -1.03 -18.14
CA ALA A 310 6.36 0.19 -17.68
C ALA A 310 5.52 0.89 -16.60
N GLU A 311 6.20 1.46 -15.63
CA GLU A 311 5.59 2.30 -14.61
C GLU A 311 6.24 3.68 -14.54
N TYR A 312 5.53 4.65 -14.00
CA TYR A 312 6.04 6.00 -13.80
C TYR A 312 5.78 6.53 -12.41
N ARG A 313 6.59 7.50 -12.01
CA ARG A 313 6.39 8.32 -10.82
C ARG A 313 6.72 9.77 -11.16
N LEU A 314 5.73 10.62 -11.12
CA LEU A 314 5.84 12.03 -11.46
C LEU A 314 5.45 12.89 -10.24
N SER A 315 6.15 14.01 -10.06
CA SER A 315 5.82 14.97 -9.01
C SER A 315 6.29 16.36 -9.40
N VAL A 316 5.58 17.38 -8.95
CA VAL A 316 5.91 18.78 -9.18
C VAL A 316 5.43 19.63 -8.01
N HIS A 317 6.19 20.66 -7.66
CA HIS A 317 5.70 21.77 -6.84
C HIS A 317 5.12 22.83 -7.77
N LEU A 318 3.88 23.18 -7.54
CA LEU A 318 3.13 24.17 -8.31
C LEU A 318 3.43 25.59 -7.80
N PRO A 319 3.13 26.64 -8.61
CA PRO A 319 3.42 28.02 -8.22
C PRO A 319 2.74 28.50 -6.94
N ASP A 320 1.60 27.91 -6.58
CA ASP A 320 0.88 28.20 -5.32
C ASP A 320 1.48 27.48 -4.10
N GLY A 321 2.59 26.73 -4.28
CA GLY A 321 3.30 25.98 -3.24
C GLY A 321 2.76 24.58 -3.01
N ARG A 322 1.66 24.16 -3.63
CA ARG A 322 1.12 22.79 -3.49
C ARG A 322 1.94 21.79 -4.26
N ALA A 323 2.00 20.58 -3.75
CA ALA A 323 2.57 19.45 -4.48
C ALA A 323 1.48 18.74 -5.28
N ALA A 324 1.78 18.47 -6.56
CA ALA A 324 1.01 17.54 -7.38
C ALA A 324 1.89 16.33 -7.71
N TYR A 325 1.32 15.12 -7.66
CA TYR A 325 2.08 13.91 -7.91
C TYR A 325 1.22 12.73 -8.36
N THR A 326 1.86 11.76 -9.00
CA THR A 326 1.25 10.47 -9.30
C THR A 326 1.48 9.50 -8.14
N PHE A 327 0.45 8.76 -7.76
CA PHE A 327 0.52 7.83 -6.65
C PHE A 327 -0.09 6.47 -7.02
N CYS A 328 0.47 5.41 -6.44
CA CYS A 328 0.01 4.03 -6.66
C CYS A 328 -0.32 3.73 -8.13
N MET A 329 0.63 4.04 -9.04
CA MET A 329 0.50 3.71 -10.46
C MET A 329 0.44 2.19 -10.61
N CYS A 330 -0.57 1.68 -11.28
CA CYS A 330 -0.91 0.28 -11.49
C CYS A 330 -0.76 -0.06 -12.98
N PRO A 331 0.39 -0.61 -13.41
CA PRO A 331 0.58 -1.05 -14.79
C PRO A 331 -0.35 -2.21 -15.11
N GLY A 332 -0.87 -2.26 -16.35
CA GLY A 332 -1.77 -3.33 -16.78
C GLY A 332 -2.92 -3.57 -15.80
N GLY A 333 -3.45 -2.51 -15.18
CA GLY A 333 -4.37 -2.60 -14.07
C GLY A 333 -5.71 -1.93 -14.31
N THR A 334 -6.54 -1.96 -13.29
CA THR A 334 -7.92 -1.44 -13.31
C THR A 334 -8.16 -0.42 -12.21
N VAL A 335 -9.03 0.54 -12.47
CA VAL A 335 -9.60 1.43 -11.45
C VAL A 335 -10.74 0.68 -10.75
N VAL A 336 -10.82 0.77 -9.42
CA VAL A 336 -11.78 0.01 -8.61
C VAL A 336 -12.60 0.90 -7.69
N ALA A 337 -13.84 0.47 -7.42
CA ALA A 337 -14.70 1.10 -6.42
C ALA A 337 -14.24 0.70 -5.01
N ALA A 338 -13.81 1.68 -4.22
CA ALA A 338 -13.21 1.48 -2.90
C ALA A 338 -14.00 2.17 -1.77
N ALA A 339 -15.30 2.41 -1.98
CA ALA A 339 -16.20 2.93 -0.97
C ALA A 339 -16.29 1.98 0.24
N SER A 340 -16.46 2.54 1.43
CA SER A 340 -16.73 1.80 2.67
C SER A 340 -17.82 2.45 3.52
N GLU A 341 -18.37 3.57 3.07
CA GLU A 341 -19.52 4.25 3.68
C GLU A 341 -20.63 4.37 2.63
N THR A 342 -21.87 4.14 3.04
CA THR A 342 -23.03 4.28 2.17
C THR A 342 -23.17 5.72 1.68
N GLY A 343 -23.48 5.88 0.40
CA GLY A 343 -23.68 7.19 -0.22
C GLY A 343 -22.38 7.95 -0.53
N GLY A 344 -21.25 7.26 -0.64
CA GLY A 344 -19.97 7.84 -1.04
C GLY A 344 -19.31 7.07 -2.18
N VAL A 345 -18.66 7.78 -3.11
CA VAL A 345 -17.82 7.20 -4.17
C VAL A 345 -16.36 7.44 -3.84
N VAL A 346 -15.57 6.39 -3.89
CA VAL A 346 -14.11 6.43 -3.72
C VAL A 346 -13.47 5.55 -4.78
N THR A 347 -12.47 6.07 -5.48
CA THR A 347 -11.69 5.29 -6.45
C THR A 347 -10.35 4.86 -5.86
N ASN A 348 -9.86 3.72 -6.31
CA ASN A 348 -8.51 3.24 -6.09
C ASN A 348 -8.06 2.46 -7.35
N GLY A 349 -6.86 1.86 -7.33
CA GLY A 349 -6.37 1.05 -8.44
C GLY A 349 -5.75 -0.25 -7.96
N MET A 350 -5.83 -1.27 -8.81
CA MET A 350 -5.20 -2.56 -8.59
C MET A 350 -4.61 -3.12 -9.88
N SER A 351 -3.67 -4.05 -9.76
CA SER A 351 -3.16 -4.86 -10.89
C SER A 351 -2.98 -6.31 -10.46
N PRO A 352 -3.18 -7.27 -11.37
CA PRO A 352 -2.69 -8.63 -11.17
C PRO A 352 -1.16 -8.66 -11.18
N PHE A 353 -0.57 -9.76 -10.75
CA PHE A 353 0.88 -9.92 -10.77
C PHE A 353 1.47 -9.80 -12.19
N ALA A 354 0.78 -10.33 -13.19
CA ALA A 354 1.22 -10.28 -14.58
C ALA A 354 1.25 -8.86 -15.17
N ARG A 355 0.43 -7.94 -14.65
CA ARG A 355 0.32 -6.55 -15.15
C ARG A 355 0.08 -6.46 -16.65
N ASP A 356 -0.74 -7.36 -17.17
CA ASP A 356 -0.99 -7.61 -18.60
C ASP A 356 -2.30 -7.01 -19.14
N GLY A 357 -2.99 -6.19 -18.34
CA GLY A 357 -4.19 -5.48 -18.78
C GLY A 357 -3.88 -4.36 -19.79
N GLU A 358 -4.92 -3.97 -20.53
CA GLU A 358 -4.81 -2.96 -21.61
C GLU A 358 -4.46 -1.56 -21.07
N ASN A 359 -4.97 -1.21 -19.89
CA ASN A 359 -4.77 0.11 -19.29
C ASN A 359 -3.72 0.09 -18.18
N ALA A 360 -2.97 1.17 -18.12
CA ALA A 360 -2.26 1.62 -16.92
C ALA A 360 -3.11 2.65 -16.19
N ASN A 361 -3.15 2.63 -14.87
CA ASN A 361 -3.79 3.70 -14.12
C ASN A 361 -2.93 4.21 -12.96
N SER A 362 -3.14 5.46 -12.57
CA SER A 362 -2.46 6.09 -11.43
C SER A 362 -3.36 7.14 -10.81
N ALA A 363 -3.30 7.32 -9.51
CA ALA A 363 -3.85 8.53 -8.92
C ALA A 363 -3.04 9.75 -9.36
N LEU A 364 -3.71 10.81 -9.77
CA LEU A 364 -3.18 12.16 -9.91
C LEU A 364 -3.70 12.96 -8.73
N LEU A 365 -2.82 13.29 -7.80
CA LEU A 365 -3.16 13.83 -6.49
C LEU A 365 -2.57 15.21 -6.27
N ILE A 366 -3.35 16.05 -5.59
CA ILE A 366 -2.97 17.37 -5.09
C ILE A 366 -2.91 17.31 -3.56
N ALA A 367 -1.85 17.86 -2.98
CA ALA A 367 -1.66 17.88 -1.55
C ALA A 367 -2.75 18.70 -0.84
N VAL A 368 -3.26 18.14 0.25
CA VAL A 368 -4.22 18.75 1.17
C VAL A 368 -3.55 18.89 2.53
N SER A 369 -3.57 20.08 3.08
CA SER A 369 -3.02 20.40 4.40
C SER A 369 -4.14 20.65 5.41
N PRO A 370 -3.86 20.62 6.72
CA PRO A 370 -4.82 20.98 7.74
C PRO A 370 -5.43 22.40 7.60
N ALA A 371 -4.76 23.30 6.87
CA ALA A 371 -5.28 24.62 6.58
C ALA A 371 -6.40 24.64 5.53
N ASP A 372 -6.61 23.53 4.80
CA ASP A 372 -7.63 23.42 3.75
C ASP A 372 -9.01 22.98 4.29
N PHE A 373 -9.08 22.54 5.55
CA PHE A 373 -10.36 22.18 6.17
C PHE A 373 -10.67 23.05 7.38
N PRO A 374 -11.97 23.32 7.65
CA PRO A 374 -12.37 24.26 8.70
C PRO A 374 -12.10 23.71 10.10
N GLY A 375 -11.59 24.59 10.98
CA GLY A 375 -11.45 24.32 12.40
C GLY A 375 -10.20 23.52 12.78
N ASN A 376 -10.05 23.28 14.10
CA ASN A 376 -8.92 22.56 14.68
C ASN A 376 -9.30 21.15 15.15
N ASP A 377 -10.48 20.63 14.75
CA ASP A 377 -10.92 19.30 15.11
C ASP A 377 -9.99 18.26 14.45
N PRO A 378 -9.43 17.29 15.20
CA PRO A 378 -8.61 16.22 14.64
C PRO A 378 -9.29 15.44 13.51
N LEU A 379 -10.63 15.40 13.49
CA LEU A 379 -11.44 14.70 12.50
C LEU A 379 -11.87 15.60 11.32
N ALA A 380 -11.46 16.87 11.26
CA ALA A 380 -11.85 17.78 10.17
C ALA A 380 -11.45 17.22 8.78
N GLY A 381 -10.29 16.58 8.67
CA GLY A 381 -9.87 15.92 7.43
C GLY A 381 -10.77 14.75 7.03
N VAL A 382 -11.35 14.01 7.99
CA VAL A 382 -12.35 12.96 7.73
C VAL A 382 -13.62 13.57 7.12
N LEU A 383 -14.09 14.68 7.67
CA LEU A 383 -15.27 15.38 7.17
C LEU A 383 -15.05 15.94 5.76
N PHE A 384 -13.85 16.49 5.52
CA PHE A 384 -13.43 16.97 4.19
C PHE A 384 -13.47 15.85 3.15
N GLN A 385 -12.88 14.68 3.44
CA GLN A 385 -12.93 13.53 2.53
C GLN A 385 -14.38 13.11 2.25
N ARG A 386 -15.20 12.96 3.30
CA ARG A 386 -16.60 12.52 3.20
C ARG A 386 -17.43 13.46 2.34
N GLN A 387 -17.25 14.77 2.47
CA GLN A 387 -17.94 15.77 1.65
C GLN A 387 -17.75 15.51 0.14
N TRP A 388 -16.53 15.27 -0.31
CA TRP A 388 -16.24 15.04 -1.72
C TRP A 388 -16.67 13.65 -2.20
N GLU A 389 -16.59 12.65 -1.35
CA GLU A 389 -17.09 11.30 -1.60
C GLU A 389 -18.61 11.29 -1.81
N GLN A 390 -19.35 11.98 -0.95
CA GLN A 390 -20.80 12.12 -1.07
C GLN A 390 -21.21 12.98 -2.26
N ARG A 391 -20.46 14.06 -2.52
CA ARG A 391 -20.70 14.91 -3.69
C ARG A 391 -20.54 14.13 -4.99
N ALA A 392 -19.51 13.29 -5.09
CA ALA A 392 -19.29 12.42 -6.24
C ALA A 392 -20.42 11.40 -6.43
N PHE A 393 -20.91 10.82 -5.34
CA PHE A 393 -22.05 9.91 -5.37
C PHE A 393 -23.30 10.58 -5.96
N GLN A 394 -23.63 11.80 -5.51
CA GLN A 394 -24.74 12.59 -6.01
C GLN A 394 -24.58 12.95 -7.50
N VAL A 395 -23.40 13.45 -7.89
CA VAL A 395 -23.11 13.86 -9.27
C VAL A 395 -23.18 12.68 -10.24
N ALA A 396 -22.84 11.48 -9.81
CA ALA A 396 -22.88 10.27 -10.62
C ALA A 396 -24.24 9.56 -10.67
N GLY A 397 -25.28 10.09 -10.01
CA GLY A 397 -26.66 9.56 -10.03
C GLY A 397 -26.97 8.55 -8.93
N GLU A 398 -26.27 8.60 -7.80
CA GLU A 398 -26.54 7.87 -6.56
C GLU A 398 -26.57 6.34 -6.68
N ASN A 399 -25.74 5.80 -7.57
CA ASN A 399 -25.72 4.37 -7.92
C ASN A 399 -24.32 3.74 -7.92
N TYR A 400 -23.35 4.36 -7.22
CA TYR A 400 -21.94 3.96 -7.13
C TYR A 400 -21.17 3.96 -8.46
N ARG A 401 -21.74 4.44 -9.56
CA ARG A 401 -20.94 4.81 -10.73
C ARG A 401 -20.00 5.96 -10.33
N ALA A 402 -18.79 5.98 -10.87
CA ALA A 402 -17.86 7.07 -10.57
C ALA A 402 -17.99 8.20 -11.60
N PRO A 403 -17.92 9.47 -11.18
CA PRO A 403 -17.71 10.59 -12.09
C PRO A 403 -16.47 10.38 -12.93
N ALA A 404 -16.55 10.58 -14.24
CA ALA A 404 -15.44 10.44 -15.16
C ALA A 404 -15.42 11.53 -16.22
N GLN A 405 -14.22 11.92 -16.64
CA GLN A 405 -13.99 12.97 -17.62
C GLN A 405 -12.76 12.67 -18.46
N ARG A 406 -12.84 12.82 -19.78
CA ARG A 406 -11.66 12.70 -20.65
C ARG A 406 -10.67 13.82 -20.33
N VAL A 407 -9.39 13.52 -20.41
CA VAL A 407 -8.32 14.49 -20.12
C VAL A 407 -8.41 15.72 -21.02
N GLY A 408 -8.73 15.53 -22.31
CA GLY A 408 -8.92 16.65 -23.24
C GLY A 408 -10.01 17.62 -22.80
N ASP A 409 -11.17 17.10 -22.40
CA ASP A 409 -12.31 17.88 -21.92
C ASP A 409 -12.01 18.55 -20.56
N PHE A 410 -11.36 17.81 -19.64
CA PHE A 410 -10.93 18.33 -18.36
C PHE A 410 -10.00 19.53 -18.50
N LEU A 411 -9.02 19.46 -19.40
CA LEU A 411 -8.09 20.57 -19.67
C LEU A 411 -8.77 21.80 -20.27
N GLN A 412 -9.89 21.61 -21.00
CA GLN A 412 -10.72 22.68 -21.58
C GLN A 412 -11.78 23.20 -20.61
N GLY A 413 -12.08 22.48 -19.52
CA GLY A 413 -13.12 22.84 -18.56
C GLY A 413 -14.53 22.57 -19.06
N VAL A 414 -14.71 21.54 -19.89
CA VAL A 414 -16.01 21.12 -20.41
C VAL A 414 -16.34 19.70 -19.97
N ALA A 415 -17.61 19.44 -19.69
CA ALA A 415 -18.05 18.09 -19.30
C ALA A 415 -17.85 17.08 -20.43
N SER A 416 -17.47 15.85 -20.11
CA SER A 416 -17.49 14.75 -21.07
C SER A 416 -18.90 14.16 -21.21
N THR A 417 -19.25 13.74 -22.42
CA THR A 417 -20.55 13.13 -22.73
C THR A 417 -20.45 11.65 -23.09
N GLY A 418 -19.23 11.10 -23.17
CA GLY A 418 -19.00 9.70 -23.52
C GLY A 418 -17.52 9.32 -23.47
N ALA A 419 -17.24 8.04 -23.73
CA ALA A 419 -15.90 7.49 -23.81
C ALA A 419 -15.08 8.13 -24.94
N GLY A 420 -13.75 8.16 -24.73
CA GLY A 420 -12.76 8.36 -25.80
C GLY A 420 -12.28 7.01 -26.32
N ASP A 421 -11.03 6.97 -26.72
CA ASP A 421 -10.29 5.78 -27.14
C ASP A 421 -9.77 4.93 -25.96
N VAL A 422 -9.85 5.44 -24.73
CA VAL A 422 -9.55 4.70 -23.51
C VAL A 422 -10.85 4.25 -22.84
N ALA A 423 -11.10 2.95 -22.84
CA ALA A 423 -12.26 2.38 -22.17
C ALA A 423 -12.09 2.43 -20.65
N PRO A 424 -13.11 2.86 -19.88
CA PRO A 424 -13.04 2.86 -18.42
C PRO A 424 -12.96 1.44 -17.85
N THR A 425 -12.09 1.23 -16.88
CA THR A 425 -12.00 -0.07 -16.18
C THR A 425 -12.79 -0.11 -14.88
N TYR A 426 -13.26 1.03 -14.37
CA TYR A 426 -13.99 1.12 -13.11
C TYR A 426 -15.32 0.37 -13.16
N ARG A 427 -15.54 -0.46 -12.15
CA ARG A 427 -16.81 -1.14 -11.89
C ARG A 427 -17.41 -0.57 -10.59
N PRO A 428 -18.68 -0.27 -10.55
CA PRO A 428 -19.89 -0.57 -11.37
C PRO A 428 -20.06 0.25 -12.67
N GLY A 429 -19.05 0.98 -13.14
CA GLY A 429 -19.12 1.80 -14.35
C GLY A 429 -19.02 3.30 -14.03
N VAL A 430 -18.92 4.12 -15.06
CA VAL A 430 -18.70 5.56 -14.94
C VAL A 430 -19.91 6.39 -15.36
N ALA A 431 -20.02 7.59 -14.81
CA ALA A 431 -20.92 8.65 -15.24
C ALA A 431 -20.07 9.77 -15.84
N TYR A 432 -20.17 9.99 -17.15
CA TYR A 432 -19.44 11.08 -17.82
C TYR A 432 -20.00 12.43 -17.39
N THR A 433 -19.13 13.32 -16.89
CA THR A 433 -19.51 14.61 -16.33
C THR A 433 -18.30 15.56 -16.26
N ASP A 434 -18.45 16.70 -15.59
CA ASP A 434 -17.34 17.57 -15.20
C ASP A 434 -16.88 17.23 -13.76
N LEU A 435 -15.62 16.83 -13.60
CA LEU A 435 -15.02 16.51 -12.29
C LEU A 435 -14.92 17.74 -11.37
N ALA A 436 -15.01 18.95 -11.89
CA ALA A 436 -15.10 20.16 -11.07
C ALA A 436 -16.33 20.17 -10.14
N LEU A 437 -17.37 19.39 -10.46
CA LEU A 437 -18.55 19.24 -9.61
C LEU A 437 -18.31 18.40 -8.34
N CYS A 438 -17.23 17.63 -8.27
CA CYS A 438 -16.95 16.72 -7.17
C CYS A 438 -15.50 16.73 -6.68
N LEU A 439 -14.74 17.77 -6.99
CA LEU A 439 -13.39 18.03 -6.49
C LEU A 439 -13.28 19.51 -6.04
N PRO A 440 -12.40 19.84 -5.09
CA PRO A 440 -12.14 21.24 -4.74
C PRO A 440 -11.61 22.04 -5.94
N ASP A 441 -12.01 23.31 -6.06
CA ASP A 441 -11.61 24.18 -7.18
C ASP A 441 -10.09 24.28 -7.36
N TYR A 442 -9.35 24.40 -6.23
CA TYR A 442 -7.90 24.42 -6.28
C TYR A 442 -7.32 23.10 -6.80
N ALA A 443 -7.92 21.96 -6.43
CA ALA A 443 -7.44 20.67 -6.89
C ALA A 443 -7.66 20.50 -8.40
N VAL A 444 -8.80 20.95 -8.94
CA VAL A 444 -9.09 20.94 -10.38
C VAL A 444 -8.09 21.81 -11.14
N ARG A 445 -7.86 23.05 -10.68
CA ARG A 445 -6.88 23.98 -11.28
C ARG A 445 -5.49 23.34 -11.30
N ASP A 446 -5.06 22.82 -10.18
CA ASP A 446 -3.72 22.29 -9.96
C ASP A 446 -3.50 20.96 -10.73
N MET A 447 -4.53 20.11 -10.83
CA MET A 447 -4.49 18.91 -11.68
C MET A 447 -4.32 19.27 -13.16
N ARG A 448 -5.02 20.30 -13.67
CA ARG A 448 -4.87 20.78 -15.05
C ARG A 448 -3.43 21.23 -15.33
N GLU A 449 -2.83 21.98 -14.41
CA GLU A 449 -1.43 22.42 -14.54
C GLU A 449 -0.46 21.24 -14.45
N ALA A 450 -0.67 20.33 -13.49
CA ALA A 450 0.15 19.14 -13.32
C ALA A 450 0.14 18.23 -14.56
N ILE A 451 -1.01 18.03 -15.21
CA ILE A 451 -1.12 17.22 -16.43
C ILE A 451 -0.24 17.82 -17.54
N ARG A 452 -0.27 19.14 -17.74
CA ARG A 452 0.56 19.80 -18.76
C ARG A 452 2.06 19.67 -18.46
N ILE A 453 2.44 19.76 -17.18
CA ILE A 453 3.84 19.61 -16.76
C ILE A 453 4.29 18.16 -16.92
N PHE A 454 3.44 17.20 -16.54
CA PHE A 454 3.76 15.79 -16.60
C PHE A 454 3.88 15.27 -18.03
N ASP A 455 3.11 15.81 -18.98
CA ASP A 455 3.24 15.48 -20.41
C ASP A 455 4.62 15.81 -20.99
N ARG A 456 5.27 16.87 -20.48
CA ARG A 456 6.66 17.20 -20.86
C ARG A 456 7.68 16.16 -20.36
N ARG A 457 7.37 15.44 -19.29
CA ARG A 457 8.25 14.43 -18.67
C ARG A 457 7.94 13.01 -19.14
N LEU A 458 6.67 12.73 -19.37
CA LEU A 458 6.15 11.48 -19.89
C LEU A 458 5.24 11.80 -21.09
N LYS A 459 5.79 11.74 -22.28
CA LYS A 459 5.10 12.08 -23.53
C LYS A 459 3.80 11.28 -23.67
N GLY A 460 2.68 11.97 -23.84
CA GLY A 460 1.36 11.36 -23.92
C GLY A 460 0.60 11.31 -22.58
N PHE A 461 1.15 11.83 -21.48
CA PHE A 461 0.41 11.92 -20.22
C PHE A 461 -0.86 12.79 -20.34
N ALA A 462 -0.83 13.83 -21.19
CA ALA A 462 -1.99 14.66 -21.53
C ALA A 462 -2.78 14.14 -22.74
N HIS A 463 -2.69 12.84 -23.07
CA HIS A 463 -3.47 12.24 -24.15
C HIS A 463 -4.96 12.58 -24.01
N ALA A 464 -5.57 13.19 -25.03
CA ALA A 464 -6.92 13.74 -24.93
C ALA A 464 -7.99 12.68 -24.60
N GLY A 465 -7.79 11.45 -25.09
CA GLY A 465 -8.65 10.30 -24.84
C GLY A 465 -8.39 9.58 -23.52
N ALA A 466 -7.32 9.90 -22.78
CA ALA A 466 -7.08 9.38 -21.44
C ALA A 466 -8.24 9.77 -20.52
N LEU A 467 -8.54 8.92 -19.52
CA LEU A 467 -9.73 9.07 -18.69
C LEU A 467 -9.37 9.37 -17.25
N LEU A 468 -9.94 10.43 -16.69
CA LEU A 468 -9.96 10.72 -15.26
C LEU A 468 -11.22 10.11 -14.64
N THR A 469 -11.06 9.34 -13.56
CA THR A 469 -12.16 8.73 -12.80
C THR A 469 -11.96 9.02 -11.32
N GLY A 470 -12.95 9.60 -10.64
CA GLY A 470 -12.74 10.06 -9.27
C GLY A 470 -14.00 10.11 -8.41
N PRO A 471 -13.83 10.58 -7.16
CA PRO A 471 -12.59 11.09 -6.57
C PRO A 471 -11.73 10.00 -5.92
N GLU A 472 -10.43 10.23 -5.84
CA GLU A 472 -9.53 9.52 -4.93
C GLU A 472 -9.23 10.42 -3.73
N THR A 473 -9.77 10.07 -2.57
CA THR A 473 -9.72 10.88 -1.34
C THR A 473 -8.91 10.20 -0.24
N ARG A 474 -8.68 8.89 -0.36
CA ARG A 474 -8.13 8.06 0.72
C ARG A 474 -6.70 7.58 0.42
N SER A 475 -5.85 8.49 -0.06
CA SER A 475 -4.43 8.21 -0.32
C SER A 475 -3.60 7.96 0.95
N SER A 476 -4.06 8.48 2.10
CA SER A 476 -3.49 8.22 3.44
C SER A 476 -4.49 8.60 4.54
N SER A 477 -4.18 8.23 5.79
CA SER A 477 -5.00 8.64 6.94
C SER A 477 -5.02 10.17 7.07
N PRO A 478 -6.20 10.78 7.26
CA PRO A 478 -6.32 12.21 7.55
C PRO A 478 -6.05 12.56 9.03
N VAL A 479 -5.79 11.53 9.85
CA VAL A 479 -5.62 11.64 11.30
C VAL A 479 -4.32 10.97 11.71
N ARG A 480 -3.66 11.52 12.72
CA ARG A 480 -2.60 10.85 13.48
C ARG A 480 -3.10 10.61 14.91
N ILE A 481 -3.01 9.37 15.37
CA ILE A 481 -3.25 9.01 16.77
C ILE A 481 -1.90 9.08 17.46
N GLU A 482 -1.74 9.99 18.42
CA GLU A 482 -0.42 10.26 19.02
C GLU A 482 0.06 9.06 19.87
N ARG A 483 1.36 8.75 19.75
CA ARG A 483 2.04 7.73 20.54
C ARG A 483 3.46 8.17 20.90
N ASP A 484 3.94 7.70 22.03
CA ASP A 484 5.28 7.95 22.53
C ASP A 484 6.34 7.01 21.91
N GLN A 485 7.58 7.05 22.39
CA GLN A 485 8.67 6.21 21.89
C GLN A 485 8.47 4.72 22.21
N SER A 486 7.69 4.38 23.25
CA SER A 486 7.31 3.00 23.55
C SER A 486 6.23 2.46 22.58
N GLY A 487 5.67 3.33 21.75
CA GLY A 487 4.58 3.02 20.82
C GLY A 487 3.20 3.10 21.45
N GLN A 488 3.07 3.50 22.71
CA GLN A 488 1.80 3.66 23.40
C GLN A 488 1.22 5.06 23.19
N SER A 489 -0.10 5.14 23.16
CA SER A 489 -0.78 6.43 23.28
C SER A 489 -0.75 6.94 24.73
N ALA A 490 -1.28 8.13 24.98
CA ALA A 490 -1.49 8.60 26.36
C ALA A 490 -2.38 7.65 27.17
N LEU A 491 -3.28 6.92 26.53
CA LEU A 491 -4.02 5.82 27.12
C LEU A 491 -3.10 4.57 27.17
N ARG A 492 -2.57 4.26 28.36
CA ARG A 492 -1.63 3.15 28.53
C ARG A 492 -2.24 1.81 28.15
N GLY A 493 -1.43 0.97 27.47
CA GLY A 493 -1.88 -0.30 26.92
C GLY A 493 -2.50 -0.19 25.52
N LEU A 494 -2.72 1.04 24.98
CA LEU A 494 -3.14 1.24 23.59
C LEU A 494 -1.93 1.55 22.73
N TYR A 495 -1.69 0.72 21.69
CA TYR A 495 -0.61 0.85 20.71
C TYR A 495 -1.18 1.20 19.33
N PRO A 496 -1.31 2.50 18.98
CA PRO A 496 -1.74 2.91 17.64
C PRO A 496 -0.72 2.47 16.60
N CYS A 497 -1.17 1.77 15.55
CA CYS A 497 -0.30 1.06 14.62
C CYS A 497 -0.72 1.26 13.16
N GLY A 498 0.26 1.32 12.28
CA GLY A 498 0.09 1.29 10.85
C GLY A 498 -0.43 2.59 10.24
N GLU A 499 -1.08 2.44 9.07
CA GLU A 499 -1.54 3.57 8.28
C GLU A 499 -2.70 4.33 8.92
N GLY A 500 -3.64 3.63 9.56
CA GLY A 500 -4.76 4.25 10.25
C GLY A 500 -4.32 5.16 11.38
N ALA A 501 -3.28 4.77 12.10
CA ALA A 501 -2.68 5.60 13.14
C ALA A 501 -1.78 6.74 12.62
N GLY A 502 -1.56 6.81 11.29
CA GLY A 502 -0.78 7.88 10.66
C GLY A 502 0.73 7.66 10.61
N TYR A 503 1.23 6.42 10.85
CA TYR A 503 2.66 6.10 10.92
C TYR A 503 3.20 5.29 9.73
N ALA A 504 2.33 4.86 8.83
CA ALA A 504 2.70 4.14 7.62
C ALA A 504 1.95 4.67 6.39
N GLY A 505 2.38 4.29 5.20
CA GLY A 505 1.74 4.66 3.95
C GLY A 505 1.99 3.58 2.89
N GLY A 506 1.49 2.36 3.13
CA GLY A 506 1.59 1.22 2.23
C GLY A 506 1.93 -0.08 2.95
N ILE A 507 1.84 -1.20 2.24
CA ILE A 507 1.88 -2.57 2.79
C ILE A 507 3.15 -2.81 3.62
N LEU A 508 4.34 -2.57 3.03
CA LEU A 508 5.61 -2.86 3.70
C LEU A 508 5.82 -2.02 4.96
N SER A 509 5.57 -0.71 4.88
CA SER A 509 5.74 0.17 6.04
C SER A 509 4.74 -0.12 7.15
N ALA A 510 3.50 -0.50 6.81
CA ALA A 510 2.49 -0.89 7.77
C ALA A 510 2.85 -2.22 8.47
N ALA A 511 3.33 -3.22 7.72
CA ALA A 511 3.81 -4.48 8.26
C ALA A 511 4.98 -4.29 9.23
N VAL A 512 5.98 -3.47 8.83
CA VAL A 512 7.13 -3.13 9.69
C VAL A 512 6.68 -2.44 10.98
N ASP A 513 5.73 -1.50 10.89
CA ASP A 513 5.21 -0.84 12.09
C ASP A 513 4.46 -1.82 13.00
N GLY A 514 3.74 -2.80 12.41
CA GLY A 514 3.10 -3.90 13.13
C GLY A 514 4.10 -4.75 13.92
N VAL A 515 5.20 -5.18 13.27
CA VAL A 515 6.29 -5.92 13.93
C VAL A 515 6.83 -5.11 15.10
N LYS A 516 7.14 -3.83 14.89
CA LYS A 516 7.72 -2.95 15.93
C LYS A 516 6.78 -2.71 17.10
N CYS A 517 5.48 -2.55 16.85
CA CYS A 517 4.48 -2.42 17.92
C CYS A 517 4.39 -3.71 18.75
N ALA A 518 4.39 -4.87 18.10
CA ALA A 518 4.38 -6.16 18.78
C ALA A 518 5.63 -6.38 19.65
N GLU A 519 6.81 -6.05 19.13
CA GLU A 519 8.07 -6.16 19.89
C GLU A 519 8.12 -5.23 21.10
N ARG A 520 7.64 -3.97 20.94
CA ARG A 520 7.57 -3.01 22.05
C ARG A 520 6.61 -3.47 23.14
N LEU A 521 5.42 -3.98 22.74
CA LEU A 521 4.44 -4.54 23.67
C LEU A 521 5.05 -5.71 24.44
N ALA A 522 5.69 -6.65 23.74
CA ALA A 522 6.30 -7.83 24.34
C ALA A 522 7.47 -7.46 25.27
N ALA A 523 8.29 -6.51 24.91
CA ALA A 523 9.43 -6.07 25.74
C ALA A 523 9.00 -5.30 26.99
N GLY A 524 7.77 -4.76 27.05
CA GLY A 524 7.25 -4.03 28.19
C GLY A 524 8.02 -2.75 28.53
N LYS A 525 8.72 -2.15 27.55
CA LYS A 525 9.45 -0.91 27.77
C LYS A 525 8.44 0.21 28.08
N GLU A 526 8.45 0.64 29.33
CA GLU A 526 7.82 1.92 29.71
C GLU A 526 8.72 3.02 29.12
N GLY A 527 8.11 3.99 28.41
CA GLY A 527 8.82 5.10 27.76
C GLY A 527 9.33 6.12 28.78
#